data_4105858ec7f9e138bda7b83fc2d5d76e
#
_entry.id   4105858ec7f9e138bda7b83fc2d5d76e
#
_cell.length_a   1.000
_cell.length_b   1.000
_cell.length_c   1.000
_cell.angle_alpha   90.00
_cell.angle_beta   90.00
_cell.angle_gamma   90.00
#
_symmetry.space_group_name_H-M   'P 1'
#
loop_
_entity.id
_entity.type
_entity.pdbx_description
1 polymer ?
#
loop_
_entity_poly.entity_id
_entity_poly.type
_entity_poly.pdbx_seq_one_letter_code
_entity_poly.pdbx_strand_id
1 'polypeptide(L)'
;MPRHLSDDVQKMLAGLDPNAFRERIVARKFCAADDLRDVALAPILISREEHAVYEALAQRVAAAALAEFAARLDRAAFTGDSFQRLMQSLPVRQQVISGNARFDFLETAEGPKLVELNFLGVGTTARPHQASAAIVDCVPELSARYGVLHPTDAFRRQLDRHGCKTLALLTKDNDREYVTPWLDRILIQEQLAPVEVLIIPRAEWDGFAATPCGLSFHGKKIDAIYPRELTWRPSIEEGIDLCRFFLDTGVRCYDHWGLVLIEDKDLRFLTDQDPSLAPCIPKTWSLGEQPADLPPDRIVLKRRHDHGGEGVFVGPAAYPTDNHEQWLVQERVTMNRLPVRSLLGFEGLAAHDVATHVCFDYDLARRALIHCEVSGYLARYAPAGDVVNISLGGGVIPVLVER
;
A
#
# COMPACT_ATOMS: atom_id res chain seq x y z
N MET A 1 6.64 -17.70 14.38
CA MET A 1 7.94 -18.39 14.45
C MET A 1 8.94 -17.63 13.58
N PRO A 2 10.25 -17.58 13.89
CA PRO A 2 11.20 -16.95 12.98
C PRO A 2 11.15 -17.66 11.62
N ARG A 3 11.11 -16.90 10.54
CA ARG A 3 11.10 -17.43 9.17
C ARG A 3 12.50 -17.96 8.84
N HIS A 4 12.67 -19.27 8.89
CA HIS A 4 13.89 -19.93 8.43
C HIS A 4 13.64 -20.53 7.05
N LEU A 5 14.53 -20.23 6.11
CA LEU A 5 14.56 -20.93 4.84
C LEU A 5 14.90 -22.40 5.09
N SER A 6 14.21 -23.31 4.42
CA SER A 6 14.60 -24.72 4.44
C SER A 6 16.00 -24.92 3.86
N ASP A 7 16.70 -25.96 4.29
CA ASP A 7 18.05 -26.29 3.83
C ASP A 7 18.12 -26.40 2.29
N ASP A 8 17.07 -26.92 1.65
CA ASP A 8 17.03 -27.03 0.19
C ASP A 8 16.98 -25.66 -0.49
N VAL A 9 16.17 -24.72 0.03
CA VAL A 9 16.13 -23.36 -0.49
C VAL A 9 17.44 -22.63 -0.23
N GLN A 10 18.04 -22.82 0.95
CA GLN A 10 19.35 -22.25 1.24
C GLN A 10 20.41 -22.73 0.26
N LYS A 11 20.42 -24.04 -0.08
CA LYS A 11 21.33 -24.59 -1.09
C LYS A 11 21.10 -24.01 -2.48
N MET A 12 19.83 -23.83 -2.89
CA MET A 12 19.49 -23.19 -4.18
C MET A 12 20.03 -21.76 -4.23
N LEU A 13 19.86 -20.98 -3.15
CA LEU A 13 20.30 -19.59 -3.06
C LEU A 13 21.83 -19.44 -2.87
N ALA A 14 22.53 -20.48 -2.41
CA ALA A 14 23.99 -20.43 -2.22
C ALA A 14 24.77 -20.15 -3.52
N GLY A 15 24.18 -20.49 -4.67
CA GLY A 15 24.74 -20.22 -5.99
C GLY A 15 24.35 -18.86 -6.58
N LEU A 16 23.53 -18.04 -5.90
CA LEU A 16 23.09 -16.75 -6.40
C LEU A 16 24.28 -15.78 -6.51
N ASP A 17 24.61 -15.38 -7.75
CA ASP A 17 25.58 -14.32 -8.00
C ASP A 17 24.94 -12.95 -7.78
N PRO A 18 25.42 -12.15 -6.81
CA PRO A 18 24.89 -10.82 -6.54
C PRO A 18 24.96 -9.87 -7.74
N ASN A 19 26.00 -10.01 -8.62
CA ASN A 19 26.11 -9.16 -9.80
C ASN A 19 25.07 -9.53 -10.86
N ALA A 20 24.86 -10.81 -11.13
CA ALA A 20 23.81 -11.26 -12.03
C ALA A 20 22.42 -10.86 -11.52
N PHE A 21 22.19 -10.95 -10.22
CA PHE A 21 20.95 -10.49 -9.59
C PHE A 21 20.78 -8.96 -9.74
N ARG A 22 21.83 -8.18 -9.52
CA ARG A 22 21.82 -6.72 -9.74
C ARG A 22 21.44 -6.36 -11.18
N GLU A 23 22.06 -7.00 -12.17
CA GLU A 23 21.72 -6.79 -13.57
C GLU A 23 20.26 -7.14 -13.85
N ARG A 24 19.75 -8.21 -13.25
CA ARG A 24 18.39 -8.67 -13.44
C ARG A 24 17.34 -7.72 -12.85
N ILE A 25 17.57 -7.16 -11.66
CA ILE A 25 16.64 -6.19 -11.04
C ILE A 25 16.57 -4.88 -11.83
N VAL A 26 17.69 -4.46 -12.44
CA VAL A 26 17.72 -3.29 -13.35
C VAL A 26 16.98 -3.61 -14.66
N ALA A 27 17.25 -4.76 -15.27
CA ALA A 27 16.56 -5.18 -16.50
C ALA A 27 15.04 -5.32 -16.30
N ARG A 28 14.60 -5.68 -15.10
CA ARG A 28 13.17 -5.75 -14.72
C ARG A 28 12.58 -4.41 -14.26
N LYS A 29 13.30 -3.31 -14.36
CA LYS A 29 12.85 -1.98 -13.97
C LYS A 29 12.45 -1.85 -12.49
N PHE A 30 13.05 -2.68 -11.61
CA PHE A 30 12.89 -2.46 -10.16
C PHE A 30 13.54 -1.16 -9.73
N CYS A 31 14.72 -0.85 -10.26
CA CYS A 31 15.46 0.39 -10.05
C CYS A 31 16.26 0.73 -11.31
N ALA A 32 16.79 1.96 -11.38
CA ALA A 32 17.76 2.32 -12.40
C ALA A 32 19.18 1.90 -11.98
N ALA A 33 20.08 1.82 -12.94
CA ALA A 33 21.46 1.40 -12.68
C ALA A 33 22.25 2.42 -11.82
N ASP A 34 21.88 3.70 -11.93
CA ASP A 34 22.43 4.84 -11.19
C ASP A 34 21.64 5.22 -9.92
N ASP A 35 20.46 4.61 -9.69
CA ASP A 35 19.63 4.77 -8.47
C ASP A 35 19.30 3.40 -7.87
N LEU A 36 20.33 2.65 -7.50
CA LEU A 36 20.14 1.32 -6.91
C LEU A 36 19.48 1.41 -5.55
N ARG A 37 18.47 0.57 -5.37
CA ARG A 37 17.80 0.36 -4.09
C ARG A 37 18.27 -0.95 -3.48
N ASP A 38 18.37 -0.98 -2.16
CA ASP A 38 18.83 -2.18 -1.49
C ASP A 38 17.79 -3.31 -1.53
N VAL A 39 18.26 -4.51 -1.81
CA VAL A 39 17.42 -5.72 -1.94
C VAL A 39 18.09 -6.88 -1.23
N ALA A 40 17.32 -7.60 -0.43
CA ALA A 40 17.82 -8.82 0.21
C ALA A 40 18.11 -9.91 -0.83
N LEU A 41 19.19 -10.65 -0.63
CA LEU A 41 19.63 -11.76 -1.50
C LEU A 41 18.86 -13.07 -1.21
N ALA A 42 18.01 -13.08 -0.19
CA ALA A 42 17.14 -14.20 0.14
C ALA A 42 15.70 -13.74 0.24
N PRO A 43 14.71 -14.48 -0.30
CA PRO A 43 13.31 -14.12 -0.26
C PRO A 43 12.67 -14.49 1.09
N ILE A 44 11.57 -13.83 1.42
CA ILE A 44 10.57 -14.37 2.31
C ILE A 44 9.74 -15.38 1.51
N LEU A 45 9.56 -16.58 2.08
CA LEU A 45 8.69 -17.60 1.54
C LEU A 45 7.38 -17.60 2.33
N ILE A 46 6.26 -17.48 1.63
CA ILE A 46 4.92 -17.55 2.21
C ILE A 46 4.34 -18.91 1.83
N SER A 47 4.07 -19.75 2.82
CA SER A 47 3.40 -21.04 2.60
C SER A 47 1.93 -20.85 2.19
N ARG A 48 1.29 -21.90 1.68
CA ARG A 48 -0.15 -21.87 1.35
C ARG A 48 -1.00 -21.53 2.58
N GLU A 49 -0.65 -22.07 3.73
CA GLU A 49 -1.35 -21.80 4.98
C GLU A 49 -1.20 -20.34 5.41
N GLU A 50 0.02 -19.80 5.35
CA GLU A 50 0.28 -18.39 5.65
C GLU A 50 -0.46 -17.48 4.66
N HIS A 51 -0.44 -17.80 3.36
CA HIS A 51 -1.19 -17.06 2.36
C HIS A 51 -2.69 -17.04 2.69
N ALA A 52 -3.28 -18.17 3.03
CA ALA A 52 -4.68 -18.25 3.43
C ALA A 52 -5.00 -17.41 4.69
N VAL A 53 -4.07 -17.36 5.66
CA VAL A 53 -4.22 -16.49 6.84
C VAL A 53 -4.19 -15.01 6.45
N TYR A 54 -3.24 -14.59 5.62
CA TYR A 54 -3.19 -13.21 5.13
C TYR A 54 -4.41 -12.85 4.28
N GLU A 55 -4.88 -13.75 3.45
CA GLU A 55 -6.07 -13.54 2.61
C GLU A 55 -7.34 -13.37 3.48
N ALA A 56 -7.58 -14.26 4.43
CA ALA A 56 -8.70 -14.16 5.35
C ALA A 56 -8.65 -12.87 6.19
N LEU A 57 -7.46 -12.50 6.66
CA LEU A 57 -7.26 -11.28 7.44
C LEU A 57 -7.48 -10.03 6.56
N ALA A 58 -6.93 -10.00 5.35
CA ALA A 58 -7.08 -8.89 4.42
C ALA A 58 -8.55 -8.69 4.01
N GLN A 59 -9.30 -9.76 3.76
CA GLN A 59 -10.74 -9.70 3.46
C GLN A 59 -11.53 -9.07 4.61
N ARG A 60 -11.24 -9.47 5.86
CA ARG A 60 -11.91 -8.92 7.05
C ARG A 60 -11.54 -7.46 7.29
N VAL A 61 -10.27 -7.09 7.15
CA VAL A 61 -9.79 -5.71 7.27
C VAL A 61 -10.43 -4.84 6.20
N ALA A 62 -10.45 -5.29 4.93
CA ALA A 62 -11.10 -4.56 3.84
C ALA A 62 -12.59 -4.38 4.10
N ALA A 63 -13.30 -5.43 4.51
CA ALA A 63 -14.73 -5.37 4.81
C ALA A 63 -15.03 -4.37 5.94
N ALA A 64 -14.29 -4.42 7.05
CA ALA A 64 -14.45 -3.51 8.18
C ALA A 64 -14.13 -2.06 7.80
N ALA A 65 -13.03 -1.83 7.08
CA ALA A 65 -12.64 -0.49 6.65
C ALA A 65 -13.66 0.13 5.68
N LEU A 66 -14.13 -0.63 4.69
CA LEU A 66 -15.10 -0.14 3.71
C LEU A 66 -16.52 0.02 4.30
N ALA A 67 -16.88 -0.79 5.30
CA ALA A 67 -18.10 -0.57 6.07
C ALA A 67 -18.05 0.75 6.85
N GLU A 68 -16.91 1.06 7.49
CA GLU A 68 -16.71 2.35 8.14
C GLU A 68 -16.70 3.51 7.14
N PHE A 69 -16.08 3.34 5.96
CA PHE A 69 -16.17 4.33 4.87
C PHE A 69 -17.62 4.66 4.53
N ALA A 70 -18.44 3.63 4.26
CA ALA A 70 -19.86 3.81 3.96
C ALA A 70 -20.62 4.49 5.13
N ALA A 71 -20.28 4.13 6.38
CA ALA A 71 -20.88 4.78 7.55
C ALA A 71 -20.48 6.26 7.67
N ARG A 72 -19.24 6.61 7.36
CA ARG A 72 -18.76 8.01 7.38
C ARG A 72 -19.41 8.86 6.30
N LEU A 73 -19.70 8.29 5.13
CA LEU A 73 -20.45 9.00 4.08
C LEU A 73 -21.87 9.35 4.53
N ASP A 74 -22.54 8.48 5.29
CA ASP A 74 -23.92 8.67 5.73
C ASP A 74 -24.07 9.61 6.94
N ARG A 75 -23.00 9.92 7.65
CA ARG A 75 -23.07 10.76 8.86
C ARG A 75 -23.35 12.21 8.51
N ALA A 76 -24.52 12.72 8.89
CA ALA A 76 -24.91 14.11 8.70
C ALA A 76 -24.04 15.12 9.47
N ALA A 77 -23.39 14.68 10.56
CA ALA A 77 -22.43 15.44 11.36
C ALA A 77 -21.17 14.61 11.59
N PHE A 78 -20.29 14.58 10.60
CA PHE A 78 -19.00 13.95 10.76
C PHE A 78 -18.12 14.80 11.69
N THR A 79 -17.59 14.19 12.75
CA THR A 79 -16.76 14.87 13.77
C THR A 79 -15.28 14.92 13.39
N GLY A 80 -14.91 14.58 12.19
CA GLY A 80 -13.55 14.65 11.67
C GLY A 80 -13.00 16.07 11.63
N ASP A 81 -11.70 16.20 11.41
CA ASP A 81 -11.04 17.49 11.21
C ASP A 81 -11.55 18.21 9.94
N SER A 82 -11.05 19.41 9.68
CA SER A 82 -11.47 20.22 8.54
C SER A 82 -11.18 19.53 7.21
N PHE A 83 -10.05 18.82 7.09
CA PHE A 83 -9.68 18.07 5.91
C PHE A 83 -10.63 16.89 5.66
N GLN A 84 -10.92 16.09 6.69
CA GLN A 84 -11.83 14.97 6.57
C GLN A 84 -13.25 15.41 6.21
N ARG A 85 -13.75 16.52 6.80
CA ARG A 85 -15.07 17.09 6.40
C ARG A 85 -15.10 17.54 4.95
N LEU A 86 -13.99 18.10 4.46
CA LEU A 86 -13.88 18.50 3.07
C LEU A 86 -13.87 17.29 2.13
N MET A 87 -13.15 16.23 2.50
CA MET A 87 -13.13 14.97 1.73
C MET A 87 -14.49 14.26 1.74
N GLN A 88 -15.24 14.32 2.85
CA GLN A 88 -16.62 13.82 2.91
C GLN A 88 -17.56 14.53 1.92
N SER A 89 -17.26 15.79 1.55
CA SER A 89 -18.05 16.54 0.59
C SER A 89 -17.85 16.12 -0.88
N LEU A 90 -16.89 15.23 -1.15
CA LEU A 90 -16.66 14.72 -2.50
C LEU A 90 -17.84 13.84 -2.96
N PRO A 91 -18.32 14.00 -4.21
CA PRO A 91 -19.41 13.19 -4.71
C PRO A 91 -18.98 11.73 -4.89
N VAL A 92 -19.77 10.81 -4.33
CA VAL A 92 -19.62 9.37 -4.56
C VAL A 92 -20.76 8.93 -5.48
N ARG A 93 -20.54 8.97 -6.79
CA ARG A 93 -21.54 8.62 -7.81
C ARG A 93 -21.52 7.15 -8.20
N GLN A 94 -20.47 6.43 -7.79
CA GLN A 94 -20.29 5.02 -8.10
C GLN A 94 -21.01 4.17 -7.05
N GLN A 95 -21.82 3.21 -7.49
CA GLN A 95 -22.42 2.23 -6.60
C GLN A 95 -21.37 1.24 -6.05
N VAL A 96 -20.37 0.92 -6.87
CA VAL A 96 -19.27 0.02 -6.49
C VAL A 96 -18.00 0.84 -6.38
N ILE A 97 -17.44 0.86 -5.18
CA ILE A 97 -16.09 1.40 -4.92
C ILE A 97 -15.07 0.30 -5.17
N SER A 98 -14.14 0.58 -6.05
CA SER A 98 -13.11 -0.38 -6.48
C SER A 98 -11.73 0.21 -6.27
N GLY A 99 -10.74 -0.64 -6.01
CA GLY A 99 -9.38 -0.14 -5.87
C GLY A 99 -8.37 -1.20 -5.49
N ASN A 100 -7.16 -0.70 -5.26
CA ASN A 100 -6.02 -1.45 -4.76
C ASN A 100 -5.60 -0.84 -3.42
N ALA A 101 -5.67 -1.61 -2.36
CA ALA A 101 -5.19 -1.22 -1.05
C ALA A 101 -3.88 -1.92 -0.71
N ARG A 102 -3.17 -1.39 0.29
CA ARG A 102 -2.04 -2.08 0.92
C ARG A 102 -2.20 -2.02 2.43
N PHE A 103 -2.13 -3.18 3.05
CA PHE A 103 -2.21 -3.35 4.50
C PHE A 103 -0.83 -3.75 5.01
N ASP A 104 -0.25 -2.92 5.88
CA ASP A 104 1.11 -3.11 6.37
C ASP A 104 1.07 -3.87 7.71
N PHE A 105 1.65 -5.07 7.74
CA PHE A 105 1.70 -5.94 8.91
C PHE A 105 3.12 -6.07 9.44
N LEU A 106 3.27 -5.95 10.76
CA LEU A 106 4.47 -6.39 11.46
C LEU A 106 4.34 -7.86 11.83
N GLU A 107 5.33 -8.65 11.53
CA GLU A 107 5.37 -10.05 11.94
C GLU A 107 5.87 -10.18 13.37
N THR A 108 5.11 -10.90 14.20
CA THR A 108 5.42 -11.14 15.61
C THR A 108 5.32 -12.62 15.96
N ALA A 109 5.78 -12.99 17.16
CA ALA A 109 5.60 -14.34 17.67
C ALA A 109 4.12 -14.75 17.83
N GLU A 110 3.22 -13.77 17.97
CA GLU A 110 1.78 -13.96 18.14
C GLU A 110 1.00 -13.90 16.82
N GLY A 111 1.68 -13.75 15.68
CA GLY A 111 1.08 -13.55 14.36
C GLY A 111 1.21 -12.12 13.84
N PRO A 112 0.62 -11.84 12.66
CA PRO A 112 0.71 -10.53 12.02
C PRO A 112 -0.08 -9.47 12.79
N LYS A 113 0.52 -8.29 12.98
CA LYS A 113 -0.12 -7.11 13.61
C LYS A 113 -0.24 -6.02 12.56
N LEU A 114 -1.47 -5.61 12.26
CA LEU A 114 -1.77 -4.53 11.32
C LEU A 114 -1.39 -3.18 11.93
N VAL A 115 -0.60 -2.39 11.23
CA VAL A 115 -0.10 -1.10 11.73
C VAL A 115 -0.45 0.09 10.84
N GLU A 116 -0.84 -0.16 9.59
CA GLU A 116 -1.21 0.90 8.64
C GLU A 116 -2.14 0.37 7.55
N LEU A 117 -3.09 1.22 7.13
CA LEU A 117 -3.93 1.04 5.96
C LEU A 117 -3.56 2.07 4.90
N ASN A 118 -3.45 1.65 3.66
CA ASN A 118 -3.21 2.51 2.52
C ASN A 118 -4.23 2.18 1.43
N PHE A 119 -5.19 3.07 1.19
CA PHE A 119 -6.22 2.94 0.16
C PHE A 119 -6.00 3.89 -1.02
N LEU A 120 -5.22 4.96 -0.80
CA LEU A 120 -4.97 5.96 -1.82
C LEU A 120 -3.50 6.01 -2.21
N GLY A 121 -3.27 6.17 -3.51
CA GLY A 121 -1.92 6.40 -4.02
C GLY A 121 -0.94 5.32 -3.59
N VAL A 122 -1.42 4.08 -3.41
CA VAL A 122 -0.62 2.95 -2.93
C VAL A 122 0.67 2.85 -3.74
N GLY A 123 1.77 3.31 -3.18
CA GLY A 123 3.09 3.24 -3.78
C GLY A 123 3.49 1.79 -4.02
N THR A 124 4.37 1.55 -4.98
CA THR A 124 4.99 0.25 -5.15
C THR A 124 4.04 -0.86 -5.64
N THR A 125 3.05 -0.54 -6.48
CA THR A 125 2.08 -1.53 -7.00
C THR A 125 2.72 -2.53 -7.96
N ALA A 126 3.62 -2.10 -8.84
CA ALA A 126 4.24 -2.96 -9.84
C ALA A 126 5.70 -3.29 -9.54
N ARG A 127 6.46 -2.31 -9.08
CA ARG A 127 7.90 -2.34 -9.00
C ARG A 127 8.49 -3.37 -8.01
N PRO A 128 8.06 -3.48 -6.73
CA PRO A 128 8.70 -4.41 -5.77
C PRO A 128 8.62 -5.86 -6.19
N HIS A 129 7.56 -6.24 -6.89
CA HIS A 129 7.37 -7.61 -7.37
C HIS A 129 8.39 -7.98 -8.45
N GLN A 130 9.02 -6.98 -9.08
CA GLN A 130 10.12 -7.22 -10.03
C GLN A 130 11.38 -7.75 -9.34
N ALA A 131 11.65 -7.38 -8.08
CA ALA A 131 12.74 -7.97 -7.31
C ALA A 131 12.47 -9.46 -7.02
N SER A 132 11.21 -9.82 -6.70
CA SER A 132 10.79 -11.21 -6.52
C SER A 132 10.90 -12.02 -7.81
N ALA A 133 10.50 -11.44 -8.94
CA ALA A 133 10.64 -12.08 -10.23
C ALA A 133 12.12 -12.23 -10.66
N ALA A 134 12.97 -11.24 -10.33
CA ALA A 134 14.40 -11.30 -10.63
C ALA A 134 15.11 -12.45 -9.89
N ILE A 135 14.73 -12.72 -8.61
CA ILE A 135 15.34 -13.83 -7.90
C ILE A 135 14.96 -15.20 -8.49
N VAL A 136 13.71 -15.33 -8.98
CA VAL A 136 13.26 -16.54 -9.69
C VAL A 136 13.98 -16.70 -11.02
N ASP A 137 14.28 -15.61 -11.74
CA ASP A 137 15.08 -15.68 -12.98
C ASP A 137 16.52 -16.13 -12.73
N CYS A 138 17.11 -15.69 -11.60
CA CYS A 138 18.46 -16.06 -11.23
C CYS A 138 18.57 -17.46 -10.63
N VAL A 139 17.48 -17.97 -10.05
CA VAL A 139 17.38 -19.28 -9.40
C VAL A 139 16.12 -19.97 -9.88
N PRO A 140 16.09 -20.48 -11.15
CA PRO A 140 14.89 -21.02 -11.78
C PRO A 140 14.27 -22.20 -11.03
N GLU A 141 15.05 -22.93 -10.25
CA GLU A 141 14.59 -24.08 -9.44
C GLU A 141 13.51 -23.67 -8.44
N LEU A 142 13.53 -22.42 -7.97
CA LEU A 142 12.48 -21.89 -7.08
C LEU A 142 11.11 -21.89 -7.76
N SER A 143 11.05 -21.73 -9.08
CA SER A 143 9.80 -21.66 -9.83
C SER A 143 8.99 -22.96 -9.81
N ALA A 144 9.64 -24.09 -9.53
CA ALA A 144 8.95 -25.40 -9.42
C ALA A 144 7.97 -25.44 -8.22
N ARG A 145 8.27 -24.66 -7.19
CA ARG A 145 7.49 -24.67 -5.93
C ARG A 145 6.86 -23.32 -5.58
N TYR A 146 7.48 -22.25 -6.00
CA TYR A 146 7.07 -20.89 -5.62
C TYR A 146 6.70 -20.04 -6.83
N GLY A 147 5.85 -19.05 -6.61
CA GLY A 147 5.45 -18.06 -7.60
C GLY A 147 5.54 -16.64 -7.06
N VAL A 148 5.46 -15.68 -7.96
CA VAL A 148 5.32 -14.26 -7.62
C VAL A 148 3.88 -13.86 -7.89
N LEU A 149 3.24 -13.20 -6.92
CA LEU A 149 1.96 -12.54 -7.13
C LEU A 149 2.23 -11.11 -7.60
N HIS A 150 1.58 -10.70 -8.68
CA HIS A 150 1.69 -9.35 -9.23
C HIS A 150 0.37 -8.60 -9.04
N PRO A 151 0.32 -7.51 -8.25
CA PRO A 151 -0.90 -6.72 -8.04
C PRO A 151 -1.52 -6.22 -9.34
N THR A 152 -0.70 -5.95 -10.35
CA THR A 152 -1.16 -5.56 -11.68
C THR A 152 -1.97 -6.63 -12.40
N ASP A 153 -1.75 -7.92 -12.13
CA ASP A 153 -2.57 -9.00 -12.71
C ASP A 153 -3.99 -9.00 -12.13
N ALA A 154 -4.13 -8.83 -10.82
CA ALA A 154 -5.43 -8.70 -10.18
C ALA A 154 -6.15 -7.43 -10.65
N PHE A 155 -5.43 -6.32 -10.74
CA PHE A 155 -5.97 -5.06 -11.22
C PHE A 155 -6.41 -5.16 -12.69
N ARG A 156 -5.64 -5.81 -13.56
CA ARG A 156 -6.05 -6.08 -14.95
C ARG A 156 -7.34 -6.89 -14.99
N ARG A 157 -7.47 -7.98 -14.22
CA ARG A 157 -8.71 -8.75 -14.13
C ARG A 157 -9.89 -7.89 -13.65
N GLN A 158 -9.65 -6.96 -12.73
CA GLN A 158 -10.67 -6.01 -12.25
C GLN A 158 -11.09 -5.05 -13.36
N LEU A 159 -10.14 -4.48 -14.10
CA LEU A 159 -10.41 -3.62 -15.27
C LEU A 159 -11.23 -4.36 -16.33
N ASP A 160 -10.88 -5.62 -16.62
CA ASP A 160 -11.60 -6.47 -17.58
C ASP A 160 -13.04 -6.74 -17.11
N ARG A 161 -13.26 -7.09 -15.83
CA ARG A 161 -14.62 -7.27 -15.27
C ARG A 161 -15.47 -6.01 -15.41
N HIS A 162 -14.86 -4.84 -15.34
CA HIS A 162 -15.55 -3.56 -15.47
C HIS A 162 -15.64 -3.05 -16.91
N GLY A 163 -15.10 -3.78 -17.89
CA GLY A 163 -15.10 -3.40 -19.30
C GLY A 163 -14.25 -2.17 -19.62
N CYS A 164 -13.26 -1.86 -18.77
CA CYS A 164 -12.37 -0.72 -18.96
C CYS A 164 -11.38 -0.99 -20.10
N LYS A 165 -11.35 -0.10 -21.10
CA LYS A 165 -10.42 -0.16 -22.23
C LYS A 165 -9.37 0.93 -22.18
N THR A 166 -9.71 2.10 -21.60
CA THR A 166 -8.81 3.25 -21.50
C THR A 166 -8.80 3.76 -20.05
N LEU A 167 -7.64 3.65 -19.40
CA LEU A 167 -7.38 4.08 -18.04
C LEU A 167 -6.49 5.32 -18.04
N ALA A 168 -6.91 6.41 -17.40
CA ALA A 168 -6.06 7.54 -17.13
C ALA A 168 -5.36 7.36 -15.77
N LEU A 169 -4.06 7.19 -15.78
CA LEU A 169 -3.19 7.14 -14.61
C LEU A 169 -2.76 8.57 -14.27
N LEU A 170 -3.37 9.14 -13.23
CA LEU A 170 -3.11 10.54 -12.82
C LEU A 170 -1.87 10.60 -11.94
N THR A 171 -0.85 11.39 -12.34
CA THR A 171 0.45 11.43 -11.67
C THR A 171 0.89 12.86 -11.34
N LYS A 172 1.92 12.98 -10.49
CA LYS A 172 2.58 14.26 -10.22
C LYS A 172 3.39 14.74 -11.40
N ASP A 173 3.60 16.05 -11.51
CA ASP A 173 4.41 16.64 -12.56
C ASP A 173 5.86 16.19 -12.48
N ASN A 174 6.39 16.08 -11.28
CA ASN A 174 7.77 15.69 -11.04
C ASN A 174 8.01 14.17 -10.96
N ASP A 175 7.00 13.32 -11.16
CA ASP A 175 7.22 11.86 -11.18
C ASP A 175 8.24 11.45 -12.25
N ARG A 176 8.34 12.21 -13.36
CA ARG A 176 9.35 11.99 -14.41
C ARG A 176 10.77 12.32 -13.98
N GLU A 177 10.94 13.22 -13.02
CA GLU A 177 12.24 13.62 -12.47
C GLU A 177 12.79 12.59 -11.49
N TYR A 178 11.89 11.81 -10.86
CA TYR A 178 12.24 10.75 -9.94
C TYR A 178 12.14 9.40 -10.64
N VAL A 179 13.28 8.84 -10.99
CA VAL A 179 13.38 7.58 -11.76
C VAL A 179 12.54 6.47 -11.13
N THR A 180 12.60 6.32 -9.83
CA THR A 180 11.93 5.24 -9.10
C THR A 180 10.38 5.28 -9.17
N PRO A 181 9.69 6.39 -8.87
CA PRO A 181 8.25 6.49 -9.11
C PRO A 181 7.88 6.32 -10.57
N TRP A 182 8.66 6.89 -11.49
CA TRP A 182 8.41 6.80 -12.91
C TRP A 182 8.45 5.37 -13.43
N LEU A 183 9.42 4.56 -12.99
CA LEU A 183 9.49 3.13 -13.34
C LEU A 183 8.23 2.36 -12.90
N ASP A 184 7.67 2.66 -11.73
CA ASP A 184 6.41 2.02 -11.29
C ASP A 184 5.25 2.36 -12.24
N ARG A 185 5.17 3.61 -12.75
CA ARG A 185 4.13 4.03 -13.73
C ARG A 185 4.29 3.32 -15.07
N ILE A 186 5.51 3.23 -15.58
CA ILE A 186 5.81 2.50 -16.83
C ILE A 186 5.48 1.01 -16.68
N LEU A 187 5.82 0.39 -15.55
CA LEU A 187 5.49 -1.01 -15.31
C LEU A 187 3.96 -1.24 -15.24
N ILE A 188 3.21 -0.35 -14.59
CA ILE A 188 1.75 -0.41 -14.57
C ILE A 188 1.21 -0.34 -16.01
N GLN A 189 1.69 0.61 -16.82
CA GLN A 189 1.26 0.74 -18.21
C GLN A 189 1.54 -0.53 -19.03
N GLU A 190 2.73 -1.09 -18.91
CA GLU A 190 3.14 -2.29 -19.65
C GLU A 190 2.36 -3.54 -19.22
N GLN A 191 2.13 -3.70 -17.91
CA GLN A 191 1.54 -4.92 -17.33
C GLN A 191 0.01 -4.94 -17.41
N LEU A 192 -0.64 -3.79 -17.57
CA LEU A 192 -2.10 -3.73 -17.73
C LEU A 192 -2.56 -3.97 -19.16
N ALA A 193 -1.66 -4.15 -20.14
CA ALA A 193 -2.07 -4.51 -21.49
C ALA A 193 -3.03 -5.72 -21.50
N PRO A 194 -4.11 -5.73 -22.31
CA PRO A 194 -4.37 -4.84 -23.46
C PRO A 194 -5.11 -3.52 -23.11
N VAL A 195 -5.35 -3.21 -21.82
CA VAL A 195 -5.93 -1.92 -21.43
C VAL A 195 -4.96 -0.82 -21.82
N GLU A 196 -5.46 0.19 -22.51
CA GLU A 196 -4.65 1.35 -22.84
C GLU A 196 -4.51 2.25 -21.62
N VAL A 197 -3.30 2.42 -21.10
CA VAL A 197 -3.02 3.28 -19.95
C VAL A 197 -2.36 4.57 -20.41
N LEU A 198 -3.02 5.69 -20.15
CA LEU A 198 -2.49 7.02 -20.37
C LEU A 198 -1.88 7.55 -19.08
N ILE A 199 -0.58 7.77 -19.02
CA ILE A 199 0.09 8.37 -17.87
C ILE A 199 0.02 9.88 -18.04
N ILE A 200 -0.78 10.56 -17.21
CA ILE A 200 -1.11 11.97 -17.37
C ILE A 200 -0.63 12.75 -16.14
N PRO A 201 0.45 13.52 -16.28
CA PRO A 201 0.94 14.43 -15.23
C PRO A 201 -0.06 15.56 -14.96
N ARG A 202 -0.01 16.13 -13.76
CA ARG A 202 -0.92 17.20 -13.34
C ARG A 202 -0.89 18.41 -14.29
N ALA A 203 0.27 18.80 -14.79
CA ALA A 203 0.41 19.90 -15.75
C ALA A 203 -0.36 19.68 -17.07
N GLU A 204 -0.78 18.46 -17.37
CA GLU A 204 -1.53 18.11 -18.58
C GLU A 204 -3.05 17.96 -18.31
N TRP A 205 -3.53 18.21 -17.06
CA TRP A 205 -4.95 17.96 -16.70
C TRP A 205 -5.92 18.95 -17.32
N ASP A 206 -5.48 20.07 -17.85
CA ASP A 206 -6.28 20.98 -18.69
C ASP A 206 -6.74 20.33 -20.00
N GLY A 207 -6.10 19.24 -20.44
CA GLY A 207 -6.54 18.42 -21.57
C GLY A 207 -7.78 17.59 -21.29
N PHE A 208 -8.24 17.48 -20.04
CA PHE A 208 -9.49 16.80 -19.71
C PHE A 208 -10.72 17.67 -19.99
N ALA A 209 -11.77 17.01 -20.48
CA ALA A 209 -13.07 17.65 -20.70
C ALA A 209 -14.21 16.73 -20.26
N ALA A 210 -15.20 17.31 -19.58
CA ALA A 210 -16.48 16.65 -19.34
C ALA A 210 -17.31 16.66 -20.64
N THR A 211 -17.84 15.51 -21.00
CA THR A 211 -18.67 15.33 -22.21
C THR A 211 -20.01 14.68 -21.83
N PRO A 212 -21.02 14.71 -22.70
CA PRO A 212 -22.27 13.98 -22.46
C PRO A 212 -22.07 12.46 -22.27
N CYS A 213 -20.93 11.92 -22.73
CA CYS A 213 -20.58 10.50 -22.62
C CYS A 213 -19.60 10.20 -21.47
N GLY A 214 -19.35 11.16 -20.57
CA GLY A 214 -18.42 11.04 -19.46
C GLY A 214 -17.16 11.88 -19.62
N LEU A 215 -16.00 11.36 -19.27
CA LEU A 215 -14.70 12.05 -19.30
C LEU A 215 -13.98 11.80 -20.63
N SER A 216 -13.32 12.81 -21.17
CA SER A 216 -12.37 12.67 -22.28
C SER A 216 -11.05 13.39 -21.97
N PHE A 217 -9.96 12.94 -22.61
CA PHE A 217 -8.65 13.60 -22.60
C PHE A 217 -8.20 13.83 -24.05
N HIS A 218 -8.03 15.10 -24.44
CA HIS A 218 -7.76 15.50 -25.84
C HIS A 218 -8.73 14.85 -26.85
N GLY A 219 -10.01 14.78 -26.49
CA GLY A 219 -11.06 14.16 -27.33
C GLY A 219 -11.15 12.64 -27.27
N LYS A 220 -10.22 11.95 -26.63
CA LYS A 220 -10.24 10.51 -26.41
C LYS A 220 -11.06 10.17 -25.18
N LYS A 221 -12.01 9.23 -25.31
CA LYS A 221 -12.84 8.77 -24.18
C LYS A 221 -11.97 8.09 -23.13
N ILE A 222 -12.21 8.42 -21.87
CA ILE A 222 -11.62 7.80 -20.67
C ILE A 222 -12.70 6.95 -19.99
N ASP A 223 -12.45 5.66 -19.82
CA ASP A 223 -13.39 4.75 -19.15
C ASP A 223 -13.22 4.77 -17.63
N ALA A 224 -11.99 4.97 -17.16
CA ALA A 224 -11.68 5.06 -15.74
C ALA A 224 -10.46 5.95 -15.45
N ILE A 225 -10.39 6.44 -14.23
CA ILE A 225 -9.20 7.11 -13.70
C ILE A 225 -8.60 6.29 -12.55
N TYR A 226 -7.28 6.37 -12.40
CA TYR A 226 -6.53 5.79 -11.31
C TYR A 226 -5.61 6.86 -10.72
N PRO A 227 -6.01 7.53 -9.63
CA PRO A 227 -5.21 8.56 -9.00
C PRO A 227 -3.96 7.96 -8.33
N ARG A 228 -2.80 8.44 -8.76
CA ARG A 228 -1.52 8.14 -8.11
C ARG A 228 -0.94 9.38 -7.46
N GLU A 229 -1.73 10.46 -7.43
CA GLU A 229 -1.40 11.72 -6.80
C GLU A 229 -2.44 12.07 -5.73
N LEU A 230 -1.93 12.60 -4.62
CA LEU A 230 -2.73 13.24 -3.58
C LEU A 230 -2.92 14.72 -3.98
N THR A 231 -4.00 15.00 -4.69
CA THR A 231 -4.27 16.29 -5.35
C THR A 231 -4.34 17.48 -4.40
N TRP A 232 -4.63 17.25 -3.11
CA TRP A 232 -4.78 18.30 -2.09
C TRP A 232 -3.47 18.79 -1.47
N ARG A 233 -2.31 18.21 -1.78
CA ARG A 233 -1.04 18.60 -1.15
C ARG A 233 -0.56 20.02 -1.46
N PRO A 234 -0.73 20.60 -2.66
CA PRO A 234 -0.31 21.99 -2.92
C PRO A 234 -1.28 23.04 -2.37
N SER A 235 -2.60 22.77 -2.51
CA SER A 235 -3.71 23.58 -1.97
C SER A 235 -4.89 22.65 -1.77
N ILE A 236 -5.43 22.60 -0.54
CA ILE A 236 -6.53 21.68 -0.22
C ILE A 236 -7.77 22.01 -1.06
N GLU A 237 -8.15 23.29 -1.14
CA GLU A 237 -9.34 23.72 -1.87
C GLU A 237 -9.20 23.44 -3.37
N GLU A 238 -8.10 23.83 -3.98
CA GLU A 238 -7.84 23.60 -5.41
C GLU A 238 -7.80 22.10 -5.74
N GLY A 239 -7.17 21.29 -4.88
CA GLY A 239 -7.15 19.85 -5.03
C GLY A 239 -8.53 19.21 -4.97
N ILE A 240 -9.40 19.70 -4.09
CA ILE A 240 -10.80 19.23 -3.98
C ILE A 240 -11.62 19.58 -5.21
N ASP A 241 -11.48 20.78 -5.75
CA ASP A 241 -12.21 21.19 -6.95
C ASP A 241 -11.80 20.33 -8.17
N LEU A 242 -10.52 19.97 -8.27
CA LEU A 242 -10.03 19.01 -9.26
C LEU A 242 -10.65 17.62 -9.06
N CYS A 243 -10.69 17.10 -7.82
CA CYS A 243 -11.34 15.83 -7.54
C CYS A 243 -12.83 15.87 -7.91
N ARG A 244 -13.55 16.95 -7.57
CA ARG A 244 -14.95 17.13 -7.94
C ARG A 244 -15.16 17.13 -9.45
N PHE A 245 -14.32 17.85 -10.19
CA PHE A 245 -14.41 17.86 -11.66
C PHE A 245 -14.41 16.44 -12.23
N PHE A 246 -13.47 15.59 -11.82
CA PHE A 246 -13.42 14.20 -12.29
C PHE A 246 -14.63 13.40 -11.85
N LEU A 247 -14.98 13.45 -10.57
CA LEU A 247 -16.06 12.65 -9.99
C LEU A 247 -17.44 13.05 -10.51
N ASP A 248 -17.65 14.33 -10.83
CA ASP A 248 -18.90 14.83 -11.40
C ASP A 248 -19.18 14.33 -12.82
N THR A 249 -18.16 13.92 -13.57
CA THR A 249 -18.34 13.27 -14.87
C THR A 249 -18.95 11.87 -14.78
N GLY A 250 -18.96 11.28 -13.57
CA GLY A 250 -19.38 9.89 -13.37
C GLY A 250 -18.36 8.85 -13.85
N VAL A 251 -17.13 9.28 -14.24
CA VAL A 251 -16.06 8.35 -14.60
C VAL A 251 -15.75 7.40 -13.44
N ARG A 252 -15.48 6.14 -13.73
CA ARG A 252 -15.04 5.19 -12.70
C ARG A 252 -13.70 5.65 -12.11
N CYS A 253 -13.65 5.78 -10.80
CA CYS A 253 -12.43 6.14 -10.07
C CYS A 253 -11.98 4.94 -9.25
N TYR A 254 -10.87 4.31 -9.63
CA TYR A 254 -10.17 3.35 -8.78
C TYR A 254 -9.40 4.11 -7.69
N ASP A 255 -9.32 3.54 -6.49
CA ASP A 255 -8.78 4.25 -5.31
C ASP A 255 -9.47 5.62 -5.14
N HIS A 256 -10.81 5.60 -4.99
CA HIS A 256 -11.63 6.80 -4.91
C HIS A 256 -11.11 7.73 -3.80
N TRP A 257 -10.89 9.02 -4.11
CA TRP A 257 -10.29 9.98 -3.17
C TRP A 257 -10.99 10.05 -1.80
N GLY A 258 -12.29 9.80 -1.73
CA GLY A 258 -13.03 9.73 -0.46
C GLY A 258 -12.52 8.65 0.50
N LEU A 259 -11.79 7.64 0.02
CA LEU A 259 -11.21 6.59 0.86
C LEU A 259 -10.19 7.13 1.87
N VAL A 260 -9.69 8.36 1.69
CA VAL A 260 -8.87 9.04 2.72
C VAL A 260 -9.59 9.14 4.07
N LEU A 261 -10.92 9.10 4.08
CA LEU A 261 -11.71 9.10 5.32
C LEU A 261 -11.40 7.93 6.23
N ILE A 262 -10.87 6.83 5.68
CA ILE A 262 -10.47 5.63 6.42
C ILE A 262 -8.95 5.40 6.42
N GLU A 263 -8.16 6.26 5.77
CA GLU A 263 -6.69 6.27 5.88
C GLU A 263 -6.25 7.03 7.13
N ASP A 264 -6.67 6.56 8.29
CA ASP A 264 -6.26 7.08 9.58
C ASP A 264 -5.35 6.05 10.26
N LYS A 265 -4.30 6.50 10.93
CA LYS A 265 -3.45 5.62 11.74
C LYS A 265 -4.17 5.15 13.02
N ASP A 266 -5.35 5.69 13.32
CA ASP A 266 -6.26 5.19 14.34
C ASP A 266 -7.07 4.01 13.82
N LEU A 267 -6.56 2.82 14.02
CA LEU A 267 -7.19 1.59 13.52
C LEU A 267 -8.28 1.04 14.46
N ARG A 268 -8.65 1.74 15.55
CA ARG A 268 -9.68 1.29 16.51
C ARG A 268 -11.03 1.06 15.82
N PHE A 269 -11.38 1.86 14.82
CA PHE A 269 -12.62 1.70 14.08
C PHE A 269 -12.77 0.31 13.43
N LEU A 270 -11.67 -0.37 13.11
CA LEU A 270 -11.72 -1.73 12.56
C LEU A 270 -12.26 -2.72 13.59
N THR A 271 -11.88 -2.56 14.86
CA THR A 271 -12.38 -3.43 15.94
C THR A 271 -13.82 -3.11 16.33
N ASP A 272 -14.26 -1.86 16.09
CA ASP A 272 -15.67 -1.48 16.27
C ASP A 272 -16.56 -2.15 15.21
N GLN A 273 -16.05 -2.30 13.98
CA GLN A 273 -16.75 -2.98 12.88
C GLN A 273 -16.65 -4.51 12.97
N ASP A 274 -15.47 -5.04 13.35
CA ASP A 274 -15.22 -6.47 13.52
C ASP A 274 -14.35 -6.73 14.77
N PRO A 275 -14.96 -7.01 15.95
CA PRO A 275 -14.22 -7.26 17.19
C PRO A 275 -13.21 -8.39 17.11
N SER A 276 -13.36 -9.33 16.18
CA SER A 276 -12.42 -10.42 16.00
C SER A 276 -11.08 -10.00 15.37
N LEU A 277 -10.95 -8.74 14.91
CA LEU A 277 -9.68 -8.14 14.50
C LEU A 277 -8.82 -7.66 15.67
N ALA A 278 -9.37 -7.55 16.89
CA ALA A 278 -8.64 -7.03 18.05
C ALA A 278 -7.27 -7.72 18.30
N PRO A 279 -7.11 -9.04 18.13
CA PRO A 279 -5.78 -9.67 18.28
C PRO A 279 -4.75 -9.21 17.26
N CYS A 280 -5.18 -8.69 16.11
CA CYS A 280 -4.29 -8.28 15.01
C CYS A 280 -3.98 -6.78 15.03
N ILE A 281 -4.64 -6.00 15.88
CA ILE A 281 -4.46 -4.54 15.96
C ILE A 281 -3.77 -4.18 17.26
N PRO A 282 -2.61 -3.49 17.23
CA PRO A 282 -1.97 -3.02 18.44
C PRO A 282 -2.88 -2.06 19.20
N LYS A 283 -2.87 -2.13 20.52
CA LYS A 283 -3.65 -1.22 21.36
C LYS A 283 -3.25 0.22 21.04
N THR A 284 -4.25 1.07 20.86
CA THR A 284 -4.06 2.46 20.46
C THR A 284 -4.95 3.36 21.30
N TRP A 285 -4.44 4.52 21.67
CA TRP A 285 -5.12 5.54 22.47
C TRP A 285 -4.93 6.92 21.81
N SER A 286 -5.83 7.84 22.07
CA SER A 286 -5.55 9.25 21.83
C SER A 286 -4.45 9.72 22.78
N LEU A 287 -3.66 10.71 22.40
CA LEU A 287 -2.61 11.26 23.27
C LEU A 287 -3.25 11.81 24.56
N GLY A 288 -2.77 11.34 25.71
CA GLY A 288 -3.29 11.67 27.04
C GLY A 288 -4.28 10.64 27.60
N GLU A 289 -4.79 9.71 26.80
CA GLU A 289 -5.72 8.65 27.24
C GLU A 289 -5.02 7.30 27.50
N GLN A 290 -3.73 7.19 27.18
CA GLN A 290 -2.96 5.97 27.44
C GLN A 290 -2.81 5.69 28.94
N PRO A 291 -2.62 4.42 29.35
CA PRO A 291 -2.32 4.08 30.73
C PRO A 291 -1.12 4.84 31.26
N ALA A 292 -1.25 5.41 32.48
CA ALA A 292 -0.21 6.25 33.09
C ALA A 292 1.09 5.47 33.41
N ASP A 293 0.97 4.16 33.56
CA ASP A 293 2.07 3.24 33.86
C ASP A 293 2.70 2.61 32.61
N LEU A 294 2.25 2.99 31.40
CA LEU A 294 2.81 2.48 30.14
C LEU A 294 4.21 3.08 29.90
N PRO A 295 5.28 2.26 29.93
CA PRO A 295 6.64 2.76 29.79
C PRO A 295 6.87 3.41 28.42
N PRO A 296 7.65 4.51 28.34
CA PRO A 296 7.93 5.18 27.05
C PRO A 296 8.55 4.28 25.97
N ASP A 297 9.41 3.34 26.36
CA ASP A 297 10.02 2.36 25.45
C ASP A 297 9.02 1.33 24.90
N ARG A 298 7.84 1.21 25.49
CA ARG A 298 6.71 0.41 25.05
C ARG A 298 5.72 1.18 24.17
N ILE A 299 6.06 2.39 23.76
CA ILE A 299 5.18 3.30 23.03
C ILE A 299 5.72 3.57 21.62
N VAL A 300 4.80 3.66 20.67
CA VAL A 300 4.99 4.30 19.37
C VAL A 300 4.02 5.47 19.31
N LEU A 301 4.56 6.67 19.15
CA LEU A 301 3.77 7.88 18.93
C LEU A 301 3.59 8.07 17.42
N LYS A 302 2.34 8.27 16.98
CA LYS A 302 2.01 8.42 15.57
C LYS A 302 1.18 9.68 15.34
N ARG A 303 1.52 10.44 14.31
CA ARG A 303 0.66 11.50 13.81
C ARG A 303 -0.35 10.93 12.82
N ARG A 304 -1.66 11.26 13.00
CA ARG A 304 -2.78 10.56 12.36
C ARG A 304 -2.73 10.54 10.83
N HIS A 305 -2.40 11.66 10.22
CA HIS A 305 -2.52 11.84 8.75
C HIS A 305 -1.18 12.02 8.02
N ASP A 306 -0.06 11.74 8.69
CA ASP A 306 1.26 11.77 8.04
C ASP A 306 1.55 10.48 7.29
N HIS A 307 2.38 10.58 6.26
CA HIS A 307 2.71 9.48 5.35
C HIS A 307 4.21 9.17 5.36
N GLY A 308 4.58 7.97 4.89
CA GLY A 308 5.98 7.62 4.62
C GLY A 308 6.87 7.50 5.86
N GLY A 309 6.29 7.21 7.03
CA GLY A 309 7.02 7.12 8.30
C GLY A 309 7.27 8.47 8.98
N GLU A 310 6.89 9.59 8.35
CA GLU A 310 6.88 10.90 9.00
C GLU A 310 5.88 10.88 10.17
N GLY A 311 6.22 11.56 11.28
CA GLY A 311 5.36 11.59 12.47
C GLY A 311 5.25 10.24 13.20
N VAL A 312 6.21 9.31 13.04
CA VAL A 312 6.30 8.05 13.78
C VAL A 312 7.54 8.05 14.66
N PHE A 313 7.35 7.98 15.98
CA PHE A 313 8.43 7.99 16.96
C PHE A 313 8.32 6.76 17.86
N VAL A 314 9.36 5.94 17.87
CA VAL A 314 9.46 4.74 18.72
C VAL A 314 10.19 5.10 20.01
N GLY A 315 9.57 4.85 21.15
CA GLY A 315 10.14 5.18 22.46
C GLY A 315 10.39 6.69 22.63
N PRO A 316 9.36 7.56 22.51
CA PRO A 316 9.54 9.00 22.47
C PRO A 316 10.13 9.51 23.79
N ALA A 317 11.14 10.38 23.73
CA ALA A 317 11.72 11.03 24.89
C ALA A 317 10.79 12.12 25.48
N ALA A 318 9.90 12.68 24.65
CA ALA A 318 8.92 13.68 25.04
C ALA A 318 7.66 13.55 24.17
N TYR A 319 6.53 13.97 24.72
CA TYR A 319 5.26 14.05 24.00
C TYR A 319 5.05 15.45 23.42
N PRO A 320 4.35 15.58 22.28
CA PRO A 320 3.89 16.86 21.78
C PRO A 320 2.99 17.55 22.79
N THR A 321 3.13 18.87 22.91
CA THR A 321 2.33 19.69 23.83
C THR A 321 1.20 20.43 23.12
N ASP A 322 1.18 20.37 21.80
CA ASP A 322 0.21 21.02 20.93
C ASP A 322 -0.51 20.01 20.04
N ASN A 323 -1.69 20.36 19.57
CA ASN A 323 -2.49 19.56 18.62
C ASN A 323 -2.67 18.10 19.06
N HIS A 324 -3.02 17.87 20.33
CA HIS A 324 -3.12 16.52 20.92
C HIS A 324 -4.04 15.60 20.12
N GLU A 325 -5.11 16.12 19.49
CA GLU A 325 -6.05 15.37 18.67
C GLU A 325 -5.42 14.77 17.39
N GLN A 326 -4.27 15.30 16.98
CA GLN A 326 -3.54 14.78 15.82
C GLN A 326 -2.59 13.63 16.17
N TRP A 327 -2.44 13.30 17.44
CA TRP A 327 -1.49 12.31 17.91
C TRP A 327 -2.16 11.09 18.53
N LEU A 328 -1.58 9.95 18.23
CA LEU A 328 -1.96 8.65 18.78
C LEU A 328 -0.79 8.04 19.52
N VAL A 329 -1.11 7.38 20.63
CA VAL A 329 -0.19 6.51 21.36
C VAL A 329 -0.57 5.08 21.03
N GLN A 330 0.35 4.33 20.46
CA GLN A 330 0.16 2.93 20.13
C GLN A 330 1.13 2.06 20.93
N GLU A 331 0.66 0.91 21.43
CA GLU A 331 1.53 -0.06 22.06
C GLU A 331 2.57 -0.57 21.08
N ARG A 332 3.85 -0.49 21.46
CA ARG A 332 4.94 -0.98 20.64
C ARG A 332 4.89 -2.50 20.53
N VAL A 333 4.85 -2.96 19.32
CA VAL A 333 4.86 -4.38 18.98
C VAL A 333 6.30 -4.88 18.89
N THR A 334 6.58 -6.03 19.50
CA THR A 334 7.88 -6.70 19.35
C THR A 334 7.90 -7.47 18.03
N MET A 335 8.64 -6.95 17.06
CA MET A 335 8.76 -7.56 15.74
C MET A 335 9.73 -8.74 15.75
N ASN A 336 9.42 -9.73 14.92
CA ASN A 336 10.40 -10.74 14.53
C ASN A 336 11.54 -10.08 13.75
N ARG A 337 12.77 -10.61 13.90
CA ARG A 337 13.92 -10.16 13.13
C ARG A 337 14.39 -11.29 12.21
N LEU A 338 14.81 -10.93 11.01
CA LEU A 338 15.36 -11.86 10.03
C LEU A 338 16.85 -11.63 9.85
N PRO A 339 17.65 -12.70 9.63
CA PRO A 339 18.97 -12.55 9.06
C PRO A 339 18.84 -12.08 7.61
N VAL A 340 19.37 -10.91 7.31
CA VAL A 340 19.36 -10.31 5.98
C VAL A 340 20.80 -10.15 5.51
N ARG A 341 21.08 -10.61 4.30
CA ARG A 341 22.24 -10.24 3.49
C ARG A 341 21.72 -9.55 2.25
N SER A 342 22.18 -8.35 1.97
CA SER A 342 21.63 -7.51 0.92
C SER A 342 22.62 -7.21 -0.21
N LEU A 343 22.10 -6.71 -1.31
CA LEU A 343 22.84 -6.35 -2.50
C LEU A 343 23.82 -5.21 -2.27
N LEU A 344 23.50 -4.25 -1.40
CA LEU A 344 24.35 -3.10 -1.08
C LEU A 344 25.24 -3.35 0.16
N GLY A 345 25.34 -4.61 0.63
CA GLY A 345 26.33 -5.03 1.60
C GLY A 345 25.88 -5.01 3.06
N PHE A 346 24.56 -4.83 3.34
CA PHE A 346 24.09 -5.08 4.71
C PHE A 346 24.11 -6.58 5.01
N GLU A 347 24.62 -6.95 6.20
CA GLU A 347 24.56 -8.30 6.73
C GLU A 347 24.28 -8.24 8.24
N GLY A 348 23.16 -8.81 8.67
CA GLY A 348 22.76 -8.78 10.07
C GLY A 348 21.30 -9.12 10.31
N LEU A 349 20.87 -9.02 11.56
CA LEU A 349 19.47 -9.16 11.94
C LEU A 349 18.73 -7.84 11.72
N ALA A 350 17.73 -7.84 10.87
CA ALA A 350 16.90 -6.69 10.54
C ALA A 350 15.46 -6.85 11.01
N ALA A 351 14.86 -5.78 11.48
CA ALA A 351 13.41 -5.68 11.61
C ALA A 351 12.78 -5.71 10.22
N HIS A 352 11.62 -6.31 10.09
CA HIS A 352 10.94 -6.40 8.81
C HIS A 352 9.42 -6.32 8.95
N ASP A 353 8.76 -5.96 7.88
CA ASP A 353 7.32 -6.04 7.71
C ASP A 353 6.95 -6.89 6.49
N VAL A 354 5.68 -7.28 6.44
CA VAL A 354 5.05 -7.88 5.26
C VAL A 354 3.77 -7.12 4.99
N ALA A 355 3.74 -6.39 3.90
CA ALA A 355 2.55 -5.69 3.46
C ALA A 355 1.82 -6.53 2.40
N THR A 356 0.50 -6.61 2.51
CA THR A 356 -0.35 -7.25 1.51
C THR A 356 -0.95 -6.22 0.58
N HIS A 357 -0.79 -6.40 -0.73
CA HIS A 357 -1.60 -5.70 -1.72
C HIS A 357 -2.93 -6.41 -1.88
N VAL A 358 -4.01 -5.64 -1.92
CA VAL A 358 -5.39 -6.13 -1.96
C VAL A 358 -6.13 -5.45 -3.09
N CYS A 359 -6.72 -6.23 -3.99
CA CYS A 359 -7.64 -5.75 -5.00
C CYS A 359 -9.07 -5.98 -4.52
N PHE A 360 -9.92 -4.96 -4.53
CA PHE A 360 -11.27 -5.05 -3.96
C PHE A 360 -12.34 -4.36 -4.79
N ASP A 361 -13.58 -4.87 -4.67
CA ASP A 361 -14.82 -4.23 -5.11
C ASP A 361 -15.83 -4.26 -3.94
N TYR A 362 -16.38 -3.10 -3.56
CA TYR A 362 -17.32 -2.93 -2.47
C TYR A 362 -18.63 -2.27 -2.95
N ASP A 363 -19.75 -2.93 -2.76
CA ASP A 363 -21.08 -2.40 -3.07
C ASP A 363 -21.60 -1.52 -1.93
N LEU A 364 -21.70 -0.21 -2.16
CA LEU A 364 -22.16 0.76 -1.16
C LEU A 364 -23.63 0.55 -0.78
N ALA A 365 -24.49 0.18 -1.73
CA ALA A 365 -25.90 -0.02 -1.46
C ALA A 365 -26.16 -1.27 -0.62
N ARG A 366 -25.42 -2.34 -0.90
CA ARG A 366 -25.50 -3.59 -0.13
C ARG A 366 -24.64 -3.58 1.14
N ARG A 367 -23.74 -2.61 1.26
CA ARG A 367 -22.68 -2.53 2.29
C ARG A 367 -21.89 -3.84 2.39
N ALA A 368 -21.48 -4.35 1.25
CA ALA A 368 -20.84 -5.65 1.15
C ALA A 368 -19.61 -5.63 0.23
N LEU A 369 -18.58 -6.34 0.68
CA LEU A 369 -17.43 -6.65 -0.13
C LEU A 369 -17.84 -7.73 -1.15
N ILE A 370 -17.85 -7.39 -2.45
CA ILE A 370 -18.27 -8.30 -3.52
C ILE A 370 -17.10 -9.02 -4.18
N HIS A 371 -15.92 -8.44 -4.05
CA HIS A 371 -14.65 -9.06 -4.44
C HIS A 371 -13.54 -8.56 -3.54
N CYS A 372 -12.64 -9.46 -3.14
CA CYS A 372 -11.42 -9.12 -2.44
C CYS A 372 -10.42 -10.26 -2.59
N GLU A 373 -9.24 -9.96 -3.09
CA GLU A 373 -8.15 -10.92 -3.20
C GLU A 373 -6.82 -10.28 -2.77
N VAL A 374 -5.96 -11.04 -2.10
CA VAL A 374 -4.56 -10.67 -1.91
C VAL A 374 -3.86 -10.79 -3.25
N SER A 375 -3.48 -9.66 -3.80
CA SER A 375 -2.93 -9.55 -5.16
C SER A 375 -1.41 -9.57 -5.21
N GLY A 376 -0.75 -9.39 -4.06
CA GLY A 376 0.71 -9.42 -3.97
C GLY A 376 1.20 -9.11 -2.57
N TYR A 377 2.52 -9.23 -2.41
CA TYR A 377 3.21 -8.94 -1.16
C TYR A 377 4.38 -7.99 -1.39
N LEU A 378 4.54 -7.06 -0.46
CA LEU A 378 5.74 -6.24 -0.33
C LEU A 378 6.34 -6.53 1.05
N ALA A 379 7.59 -6.97 1.10
CA ALA A 379 8.31 -7.03 2.35
C ALA A 379 9.46 -6.01 2.34
N ARG A 380 9.64 -5.35 3.48
CA ARG A 380 10.70 -4.35 3.67
C ARG A 380 11.50 -4.72 4.91
N TYR A 381 12.73 -4.25 4.98
CA TYR A 381 13.55 -4.40 6.17
C TYR A 381 14.22 -3.09 6.56
N ALA A 382 14.50 -2.94 7.86
CA ALA A 382 15.28 -1.85 8.41
C ALA A 382 16.59 -2.40 9.02
N PRO A 383 17.75 -1.94 8.52
CA PRO A 383 19.05 -2.35 9.07
C PRO A 383 19.23 -1.95 10.54
N ALA A 384 18.65 -0.83 10.93
CA ALA A 384 18.70 -0.31 12.29
C ALA A 384 17.32 0.20 12.73
N GLY A 385 17.03 0.12 14.03
CA GLY A 385 15.78 0.57 14.61
C GLY A 385 14.60 -0.37 14.34
N ASP A 386 13.37 0.16 14.55
CA ASP A 386 12.13 -0.58 14.43
C ASP A 386 11.12 0.13 13.49
N VAL A 387 11.54 1.19 12.82
CA VAL A 387 10.73 1.82 11.77
C VAL A 387 11.15 1.27 10.42
N VAL A 388 10.29 0.41 9.86
CA VAL A 388 10.56 -0.21 8.57
C VAL A 388 10.11 0.71 7.46
N ASN A 389 11.08 1.41 6.83
CA ASN A 389 10.79 2.31 5.71
C ASN A 389 11.98 2.37 4.74
N ILE A 390 11.71 2.15 3.46
CA ILE A 390 12.71 2.23 2.38
C ILE A 390 13.31 3.64 2.30
N SER A 391 12.49 4.69 2.49
CA SER A 391 12.95 6.08 2.43
C SER A 391 13.90 6.48 3.58
N LEU A 392 13.94 5.69 4.65
CA LEU A 392 14.81 5.89 5.81
C LEU A 392 16.05 4.96 5.79
N GLY A 393 16.45 4.48 4.62
CA GLY A 393 17.62 3.62 4.46
C GLY A 393 17.32 2.13 4.61
N GLY A 394 16.06 1.73 4.61
CA GLY A 394 15.64 0.33 4.52
C GLY A 394 15.75 -0.24 3.11
N GLY A 395 15.55 -1.55 2.98
CA GLY A 395 15.54 -2.25 1.71
C GLY A 395 14.29 -3.09 1.49
N VAL A 396 14.20 -3.69 0.32
CA VAL A 396 13.13 -4.61 -0.08
C VAL A 396 13.60 -6.05 0.10
N ILE A 397 12.69 -6.90 0.57
CA ILE A 397 12.91 -8.35 0.59
C ILE A 397 12.00 -8.95 -0.51
N PRO A 398 12.54 -9.71 -1.48
CA PRO A 398 11.73 -10.46 -2.41
C PRO A 398 10.74 -11.38 -1.68
N VAL A 399 9.52 -11.51 -2.17
CA VAL A 399 8.52 -12.40 -1.56
C VAL A 399 8.07 -13.41 -2.59
N LEU A 400 8.09 -14.67 -2.22
CA LEU A 400 7.62 -15.79 -3.06
C LEU A 400 6.52 -16.55 -2.31
N VAL A 401 5.50 -16.94 -3.03
CA VAL A 401 4.34 -17.66 -2.49
C VAL A 401 4.35 -19.09 -2.99
N GLU A 402 4.15 -20.05 -2.12
CA GLU A 402 4.04 -21.48 -2.46
C GLU A 402 2.83 -21.71 -3.37
N ARG A 403 3.07 -22.47 -4.49
CA ARG A 403 2.04 -22.79 -5.51
C ARG A 403 1.11 -23.90 -5.08
#